data_0fdad09a5ced4acdbb9b460a1f2b086a
#
_entry.id   0fdad09a5ced4acdbb9b460a1f2b086a
#
_cell.length_a   1.000
_cell.length_b   1.000
_cell.length_c   1.000
_cell.angle_alpha   90.00
_cell.angle_beta   90.00
_cell.angle_gamma   90.00
#
_symmetry.space_group_name_H-M   'P 1'
#
loop_
_entity.id
_entity.type
_entity.pdbx_description
1 polymer ?
#
loop_
_entity_poly.entity_id
_entity_poly.type
_entity_poly.pdbx_seq_one_letter_code
_entity_poly.pdbx_strand_id
1 'polypeptide(L)' 'MKAIIKNGVANKDIQSCFISECGIEITFHNNDLADKFALSLNISGIPCVNNGNKVTISYIY' A
#
# COMPACT_ATOMS: atom_id res chain seq x y z
N MET A 1 -5.19 7.82 -4.20
CA MET A 1 -4.99 6.72 -5.16
C MET A 1 -3.94 7.00 -6.23
N LYS A 2 -3.93 8.20 -6.81
CA LYS A 2 -2.92 8.53 -7.83
C LYS A 2 -1.49 8.45 -7.30
N ALA A 3 -1.25 8.88 -6.07
CA ALA A 3 0.07 8.81 -5.46
C ALA A 3 0.53 7.36 -5.26
N ILE A 4 -0.40 6.47 -4.95
CA ILE A 4 -0.11 5.06 -4.76
C ILE A 4 0.29 4.40 -6.09
N ILE A 5 -0.42 4.75 -7.16
CA ILE A 5 -0.12 4.23 -8.49
C ILE A 5 1.27 4.69 -8.94
N LYS A 6 1.64 5.93 -8.63
CA LYS A 6 2.96 6.46 -8.96
C LYS A 6 4.11 5.72 -8.27
N ASN A 7 3.84 5.01 -7.18
CA ASN A 7 4.84 4.22 -6.48
C ASN A 7 5.03 2.83 -7.09
N GLY A 8 4.55 2.62 -8.29
CA GLY A 8 4.86 1.42 -9.04
C GLY A 8 3.92 0.25 -8.84
N VAL A 9 2.74 0.51 -8.26
CA VAL A 9 1.75 -0.55 -8.06
C VAL A 9 0.90 -0.68 -9.33
N ALA A 10 0.89 -1.86 -9.91
CA ALA A 10 0.00 -2.16 -11.03
C ALA A 10 -1.33 -2.69 -10.48
N ASN A 11 -2.44 -2.32 -11.12
CA ASN A 11 -3.76 -2.78 -10.71
C ASN A 11 -3.85 -4.30 -10.66
N LYS A 12 -3.15 -4.99 -11.54
CA LYS A 12 -3.16 -6.46 -11.57
C LYS A 12 -2.55 -7.09 -10.33
N ASP A 13 -1.72 -6.36 -9.60
CA ASP A 13 -1.05 -6.86 -8.41
C ASP A 13 -1.89 -6.69 -7.15
N ILE A 14 -2.96 -5.91 -7.23
CA ILE A 14 -3.82 -5.62 -6.10
C ILE A 14 -5.01 -6.58 -6.09
N GLN A 15 -5.18 -7.29 -4.99
CA GLN A 15 -6.33 -8.15 -4.78
C GLN A 15 -7.55 -7.35 -4.36
N SER A 16 -7.37 -6.43 -3.42
CA SER A 16 -8.45 -5.55 -2.97
C SER A 16 -7.86 -4.26 -2.42
N CYS A 17 -8.68 -3.21 -2.43
CA CYS A 17 -8.31 -1.91 -1.88
C CYS A 17 -9.51 -1.36 -1.14
N PHE A 18 -9.30 -1.03 0.13
CA PHE A 18 -10.33 -0.46 0.99
C PHE A 18 -9.91 0.94 1.41
N ILE A 19 -10.75 1.92 1.11
CA ILE A 19 -10.49 3.33 1.47
C ILE A 19 -11.46 3.72 2.56
N SER A 20 -10.94 4.21 3.67
CA SER A 20 -11.74 4.68 4.79
C SER A 20 -11.35 6.10 5.15
N GLU A 21 -12.07 6.67 6.14
CA GLU A 21 -11.74 8.01 6.65
C GLU A 21 -10.38 8.04 7.33
N CYS A 22 -9.93 6.91 7.86
CA CYS A 22 -8.67 6.82 8.60
C CYS A 22 -7.46 6.52 7.72
N GLY A 23 -7.68 5.98 6.53
CA GLY A 23 -6.57 5.61 5.68
C GLY A 23 -6.97 4.69 4.54
N ILE A 24 -5.95 4.09 3.94
CA ILE A 24 -6.10 3.19 2.81
C ILE A 24 -5.49 1.84 3.18
N GLU A 25 -6.23 0.77 2.90
CA GLU A 25 -5.76 -0.59 3.13
C GLU A 25 -5.74 -1.33 1.80
N ILE A 26 -4.57 -1.81 1.42
CA ILE A 26 -4.38 -2.48 0.13
C ILE A 26 -3.94 -3.91 0.40
N THR A 27 -4.65 -4.87 -0.17
CA THR A 27 -4.30 -6.29 -0.10
C THR A 27 -3.74 -6.71 -1.45
N PHE A 28 -2.54 -7.29 -1.42
CA PHE A 28 -1.87 -7.78 -2.61
C PHE A 28 -2.08 -9.28 -2.77
N HIS A 29 -1.74 -9.83 -3.94
CA HIS A 29 -1.88 -11.25 -4.19
C HIS A 29 -0.86 -12.09 -3.43
N ASN A 30 0.29 -11.51 -3.08
CA ASN A 30 1.30 -12.20 -2.30
C ASN A 30 2.09 -11.20 -1.44
N ASN A 31 2.91 -11.76 -0.53
CA ASN A 31 3.66 -10.95 0.42
C ASN A 31 4.77 -10.14 -0.26
N ASP A 32 5.38 -10.69 -1.29
CA ASP A 32 6.48 -10.01 -1.98
C ASP A 32 6.03 -8.70 -2.60
N LEU A 33 4.85 -8.68 -3.20
CA LEU A 33 4.29 -7.47 -3.79
C LEU A 33 4.01 -6.43 -2.70
N ALA A 34 3.46 -6.86 -1.57
CA ALA A 34 3.19 -5.96 -0.45
C ALA A 34 4.49 -5.39 0.11
N ASP A 35 5.52 -6.21 0.26
CA ASP A 35 6.80 -5.77 0.77
C ASP A 35 7.44 -4.73 -0.15
N LYS A 36 7.41 -4.96 -1.44
CA LYS A 36 7.95 -4.02 -2.42
C LYS A 36 7.22 -2.69 -2.38
N PHE A 37 5.90 -2.74 -2.26
CA PHE A 37 5.10 -1.52 -2.19
C PHE A 37 5.39 -0.76 -0.90
N ALA A 38 5.46 -1.46 0.24
CA ALA A 38 5.76 -0.83 1.51
C ALA A 38 7.15 -0.18 1.49
N LEU A 39 8.13 -0.85 0.91
CA LEU A 39 9.47 -0.29 0.77
C LEU A 39 9.46 0.98 -0.08
N SER A 40 8.73 0.96 -1.19
CA SER A 40 8.59 2.12 -2.06
C SER A 40 7.98 3.31 -1.31
N LEU A 41 6.96 3.05 -0.49
CA LEU A 41 6.34 4.11 0.31
C LEU A 41 7.32 4.67 1.33
N ASN A 42 8.10 3.83 1.99
CA ASN A 42 9.10 4.27 2.95
C ASN A 42 10.16 5.14 2.30
N ILE A 43 10.61 4.78 1.12
CA ILE A 43 11.58 5.57 0.36
C ILE A 43 11.00 6.93 0.00
N SER A 44 9.71 6.99 -0.29
CA SER A 44 9.01 8.23 -0.61
C SER A 44 8.65 9.05 0.62
N GLY A 45 8.93 8.55 1.82
CA GLY A 45 8.63 9.26 3.05
C GLY A 45 7.18 9.10 3.51
N ILE A 46 6.48 8.09 3.04
CA ILE A 46 5.10 7.85 3.41
C ILE A 46 5.04 6.72 4.45
N PRO A 47 4.61 7.01 5.70
CA PRO A 47 4.50 5.98 6.72
C PRO A 47 3.43 4.96 6.35
N CYS A 48 3.73 3.69 6.54
CA CYS A 48 2.77 2.62 6.30
C CYS A 48 3.05 1.44 7.21
N VAL A 49 2.07 0.56 7.33
CA VAL A 49 2.20 -0.68 8.08
C VAL A 49 2.03 -1.84 7.10
N ASN A 50 3.04 -2.71 7.05
CA ASN A 50 3.01 -3.90 6.22
C ASN A 50 2.73 -5.11 7.11
N ASN A 51 1.64 -5.80 6.83
CA ASN A 51 1.22 -6.97 7.58
C ASN A 51 0.91 -8.10 6.60
N GLY A 52 1.90 -8.96 6.33
CA GLY A 52 1.76 -10.03 5.37
C GLY A 52 1.58 -9.48 3.95
N ASN A 53 0.47 -9.80 3.32
CA ASN A 53 0.15 -9.32 1.98
C ASN A 53 -0.66 -8.03 1.98
N LYS A 54 -0.77 -7.37 3.13
CA LYS A 54 -1.59 -6.17 3.30
C LYS A 54 -0.71 -4.99 3.69
N VAL A 55 -0.95 -3.84 3.07
CA VAL A 55 -0.27 -2.59 3.41
C VAL A 55 -1.33 -1.56 3.79
N THR A 56 -1.15 -0.95 4.95
CA THR A 56 -2.07 0.07 5.45
C THR A 56 -1.36 1.41 5.51
N ILE A 57 -1.96 2.42 4.91
CA ILE A 57 -1.47 3.79 4.93
C ILE A 57 -2.47 4.63 5.72
N SER A 58 -2.00 5.26 6.80
CA SER A 58 -2.85 6.11 7.62
C SER A 58 -2.76 7.57 7.18
N TYR A 59 -3.90 8.24 7.12
CA TYR A 59 -3.93 9.68 6.87
C TYR A 59 -3.57 10.48 8.12
N ILE A 60 -3.64 9.86 9.29
CA ILE A 60 -3.42 10.51 10.58
C ILE A 60 -2.16 9.91 11.21
N TYR A 61 -1.23 10.75 11.58
CA TYR A 61 0.01 10.32 12.22
C TYR A 61 -0.03 10.62 13.70
#